data_f1e975b4c5a537e4c13aa5ef00cb66ca
#
_entry.id   f1e975b4c5a537e4c13aa5ef00cb66ca
#
_cell.length_a   1.000
_cell.length_b   1.000
_cell.length_c   1.000
_cell.angle_alpha   90.00
_cell.angle_beta   90.00
_cell.angle_gamma   90.00
#
_symmetry.space_group_name_H-M   'P 1'
#
loop_
_entity.id
_entity.type
_entity.pdbx_description
1 polymer ?
#
loop_
_entity_poly.entity_id
_entity_poly.type
_entity_poly.pdbx_seq_one_letter_code
_entity_poly.pdbx_strand_id
1 'polypeptide(L)'
;DKTYATSAATGNAITNAFDDADLNRYDGKGSNSVNYMTRSNWEGTVKLGLTKTHERLNNEVKVTATSKMVSDAAKGSTKLQKDDVAYPTYGDGTYEKTLGSLLSIKDDKLEKVEYDDERWEEILDQLTWEDTVTLLSNGLRKTWGLEIKTETIDGNGALGPVGATSAGADAYRYSSNSGVAELRYAFLYDDPDKDTSPVSYPCAALMAATMNEKLIEELGNAIGEDCLWAGYSGLYGPGANIHRGAYNGRAFEYYSEDGYLSGKITAAEIRGIRGKGVYVYLKHAVLNDQEHNREGVNTWANEQTIREIYLKPFEIGIIEGGAENVMTGFNRIGVKWTSQHGFINTVLRSEFGMKGFAVSDYWQGGYMDLAGGILGGSALPDGDLAVKGASDSPLNQYKSGYGKLANAMREEAHKILYVVVNSNAMNGVDASTRYITITPAWMGAVGVVQIVFGILFGLTAVAFILTSVWDKLPFAKKTAENA
;
A
#
# COMPACT_ATOMS: atom_id res chain seq x y z
N ASP A 1 -11.25 -24.15 25.43
CA ASP A 1 -10.28 -23.66 26.40
C ASP A 1 -10.20 -22.15 26.32
N LYS A 2 -10.45 -21.43 27.44
CA LYS A 2 -10.44 -19.97 27.45
C LYS A 2 -9.07 -19.38 27.10
N THR A 3 -8.00 -20.14 27.29
CA THR A 3 -6.62 -19.70 27.01
C THR A 3 -6.38 -19.44 25.52
N TYR A 4 -7.13 -20.09 24.64
CA TYR A 4 -6.98 -19.93 23.18
C TYR A 4 -8.16 -19.19 22.54
N ALA A 5 -9.12 -18.71 23.33
CA ALA A 5 -10.26 -17.96 22.84
C ALA A 5 -9.99 -16.46 22.68
N THR A 6 -8.84 -15.99 23.19
CA THR A 6 -8.44 -14.59 23.14
C THR A 6 -7.01 -14.45 22.66
N SER A 7 -6.75 -13.38 21.93
CA SER A 7 -5.41 -13.03 21.49
C SER A 7 -4.52 -12.63 22.69
N ALA A 8 -3.33 -13.19 22.74
CA ALA A 8 -2.33 -12.80 23.74
C ALA A 8 -1.79 -11.36 23.51
N ALA A 9 -1.84 -10.87 22.28
CA ALA A 9 -1.33 -9.54 21.93
C ALA A 9 -2.31 -8.42 22.31
N THR A 10 -3.62 -8.67 22.18
CA THR A 10 -4.65 -7.61 22.31
C THR A 10 -5.69 -7.89 23.38
N GLY A 11 -5.84 -9.14 23.82
CA GLY A 11 -6.94 -9.57 24.69
C GLY A 11 -8.29 -9.76 23.97
N ASN A 12 -8.37 -9.44 22.68
CA ASN A 12 -9.59 -9.57 21.91
C ASN A 12 -9.92 -11.03 21.61
N ALA A 13 -11.20 -11.32 21.39
CA ALA A 13 -11.64 -12.66 21.04
C ALA A 13 -11.07 -13.10 19.68
N ILE A 14 -10.59 -14.34 19.61
CA ILE A 14 -10.23 -15.01 18.36
C ILE A 14 -11.47 -15.66 17.77
N THR A 15 -11.77 -15.33 16.52
CA THR A 15 -12.97 -15.85 15.82
C THR A 15 -12.60 -16.47 14.48
N ASN A 16 -13.48 -17.31 13.94
CA ASN A 16 -13.30 -17.81 12.57
C ASN A 16 -13.44 -16.65 11.58
N ALA A 17 -12.41 -16.44 10.78
CA ALA A 17 -12.35 -15.34 9.81
C ALA A 17 -12.33 -15.83 8.35
N PHE A 18 -12.15 -17.14 8.09
CA PHE A 18 -11.89 -17.70 6.78
C PHE A 18 -12.88 -18.80 6.36
N ASP A 19 -14.08 -18.83 6.93
CA ASP A 19 -15.12 -19.78 6.53
C ASP A 19 -15.47 -19.68 5.03
N ASP A 20 -15.36 -18.51 4.46
CA ASP A 20 -15.58 -18.24 3.03
C ASP A 20 -14.40 -18.66 2.13
N ALA A 21 -13.27 -19.02 2.70
CA ALA A 21 -12.13 -19.62 2.02
C ALA A 21 -12.05 -21.14 2.19
N ASP A 22 -12.88 -21.74 3.02
CA ASP A 22 -12.95 -23.18 3.22
C ASP A 22 -13.93 -23.83 2.22
N LEU A 23 -13.41 -24.67 1.33
CA LEU A 23 -14.21 -25.36 0.33
C LEU A 23 -15.37 -26.18 0.92
N ASN A 24 -15.21 -26.67 2.15
CA ASN A 24 -16.23 -27.45 2.83
C ASN A 24 -17.33 -26.58 3.47
N ARG A 25 -17.07 -25.30 3.67
CA ARG A 25 -17.96 -24.35 4.36
C ARG A 25 -18.59 -23.31 3.45
N TYR A 26 -17.91 -22.95 2.39
CA TYR A 26 -18.27 -21.84 1.51
C TYR A 26 -19.71 -21.82 1.03
N ASP A 27 -20.26 -22.96 0.62
CA ASP A 27 -21.65 -23.08 0.15
C ASP A 27 -22.60 -23.74 1.15
N GLY A 28 -22.11 -24.08 2.32
CA GLY A 28 -22.88 -24.66 3.41
C GLY A 28 -23.37 -26.09 3.17
N LYS A 29 -23.04 -26.71 2.04
CA LYS A 29 -23.61 -27.99 1.61
C LYS A 29 -22.60 -29.12 1.35
N GLY A 30 -21.31 -28.88 1.49
CA GLY A 30 -20.29 -29.91 1.33
C GLY A 30 -20.28 -30.59 -0.03
N SER A 31 -20.69 -29.87 -1.10
CA SER A 31 -20.69 -30.45 -2.46
C SER A 31 -19.28 -30.77 -2.97
N ASN A 32 -18.28 -30.19 -2.33
CA ASN A 32 -16.88 -30.50 -2.53
C ASN A 32 -16.26 -30.88 -1.19
N SER A 33 -16.53 -32.09 -0.69
CA SER A 33 -15.88 -32.55 0.53
C SER A 33 -14.39 -32.77 0.29
N VAL A 34 -13.58 -31.76 0.66
CA VAL A 34 -12.13 -31.89 0.70
C VAL A 34 -11.74 -32.47 2.05
N ASN A 35 -10.99 -33.56 2.03
CA ASN A 35 -10.46 -34.13 3.24
C ASN A 35 -9.16 -33.42 3.60
N TYR A 36 -9.25 -32.40 4.46
CA TYR A 36 -8.08 -31.67 4.93
C TYR A 36 -7.20 -32.53 5.82
N MET A 37 -5.90 -32.37 5.71
CA MET A 37 -4.95 -32.94 6.66
C MET A 37 -5.14 -32.31 8.04
N THR A 38 -5.27 -33.15 9.07
CA THR A 38 -5.32 -32.72 10.46
C THR A 38 -4.35 -33.55 11.28
N ARG A 39 -4.01 -33.09 12.48
CA ARG A 39 -3.18 -33.87 13.42
C ARG A 39 -3.81 -35.24 13.80
N SER A 40 -5.09 -35.38 13.64
CA SER A 40 -5.82 -36.63 13.89
C SER A 40 -5.99 -37.51 12.64
N ASN A 41 -5.59 -37.04 11.45
CA ASN A 41 -5.80 -37.74 10.18
C ASN A 41 -4.55 -37.75 9.30
N TRP A 42 -3.44 -38.24 9.83
CA TRP A 42 -2.19 -38.39 9.09
C TRP A 42 -2.24 -39.46 8.01
N GLU A 43 -3.08 -40.45 8.14
CA GLU A 43 -3.18 -41.58 7.19
C GLU A 43 -3.60 -41.15 5.78
N GLY A 44 -4.39 -40.11 5.66
CA GLY A 44 -4.84 -39.57 4.37
C GLY A 44 -3.71 -38.98 3.53
N THR A 45 -2.68 -38.44 4.15
CA THR A 45 -1.55 -37.78 3.48
C THR A 45 -0.44 -38.73 3.07
N VAL A 46 -0.16 -39.73 3.86
CA VAL A 46 0.93 -40.70 3.58
C VAL A 46 0.61 -41.58 2.37
N LYS A 47 -0.66 -41.87 2.13
CA LYS A 47 -1.10 -42.67 0.94
C LYS A 47 -0.93 -41.92 -0.38
N LEU A 48 -0.85 -40.59 -0.36
CA LEU A 48 -0.77 -39.77 -1.57
C LEU A 48 0.66 -39.52 -2.05
N GLY A 49 1.69 -39.74 -1.23
CA GLY A 49 2.94 -39.03 -1.47
C GLY A 49 4.11 -39.82 -2.02
N LEU A 50 4.35 -40.99 -1.56
CA LEU A 50 5.73 -41.50 -1.66
C LEU A 50 6.01 -42.51 -2.77
N THR A 51 4.97 -42.98 -3.47
CA THR A 51 5.15 -44.08 -4.44
C THR A 51 4.63 -43.82 -5.84
N LYS A 52 4.16 -42.62 -6.18
CA LYS A 52 3.53 -42.41 -7.49
C LYS A 52 3.90 -41.03 -8.10
N THR A 53 4.06 -41.04 -9.40
CA THR A 53 4.43 -39.90 -10.24
C THR A 53 3.52 -38.68 -10.04
N HIS A 54 4.06 -37.48 -10.20
CA HIS A 54 3.40 -36.16 -10.07
C HIS A 54 2.01 -36.05 -10.70
N GLU A 55 1.73 -36.78 -11.76
CA GLU A 55 0.44 -36.77 -12.45
C GLU A 55 -0.72 -37.31 -11.61
N ARG A 56 -0.45 -38.19 -10.67
CA ARG A 56 -1.52 -38.77 -9.82
C ARG A 56 -1.92 -37.87 -8.65
N LEU A 57 -1.00 -37.09 -8.10
CA LEU A 57 -1.32 -36.10 -7.08
C LEU A 57 -2.29 -35.03 -7.62
N ASN A 58 -2.06 -34.58 -8.83
CA ASN A 58 -2.90 -33.57 -9.48
C ASN A 58 -4.30 -34.10 -9.87
N ASN A 59 -4.48 -35.40 -10.05
CA ASN A 59 -5.76 -35.99 -10.44
C ASN A 59 -6.66 -36.35 -9.27
N GLU A 60 -6.10 -36.63 -8.11
CA GLU A 60 -6.85 -37.05 -6.91
C GLU A 60 -7.40 -35.88 -6.08
N VAL A 61 -6.91 -34.67 -6.30
CA VAL A 61 -7.32 -33.42 -5.59
C VAL A 61 -8.02 -32.44 -6.53
N LYS A 62 -8.71 -32.94 -7.55
CA LYS A 62 -9.50 -32.06 -8.43
C LYS A 62 -10.74 -31.58 -7.71
N VAL A 63 -10.77 -30.30 -7.40
CA VAL A 63 -11.98 -29.60 -6.98
C VAL A 63 -12.58 -28.90 -8.18
N THR A 64 -13.83 -29.18 -8.48
CA THR A 64 -14.56 -28.48 -9.54
C THR A 64 -15.22 -27.25 -8.95
N ALA A 65 -14.97 -26.08 -9.53
CA ALA A 65 -15.64 -24.85 -9.12
C ALA A 65 -17.16 -25.00 -9.29
N THR A 66 -17.91 -24.71 -8.24
CA THR A 66 -19.38 -24.71 -8.31
C THR A 66 -19.88 -23.50 -9.09
N SER A 67 -21.12 -23.57 -9.62
CA SER A 67 -21.73 -22.41 -10.28
C SER A 67 -21.79 -21.18 -9.36
N LYS A 68 -21.95 -21.40 -8.04
CA LYS A 68 -21.92 -20.34 -7.04
C LYS A 68 -20.54 -19.69 -6.96
N MET A 69 -19.46 -20.47 -6.88
CA MET A 69 -18.08 -19.96 -6.87
C MET A 69 -17.77 -19.12 -8.10
N VAL A 70 -18.14 -19.63 -9.28
CA VAL A 70 -17.94 -18.89 -10.55
C VAL A 70 -18.73 -17.58 -10.56
N SER A 71 -20.01 -17.63 -10.17
CA SER A 71 -20.87 -16.45 -10.10
C SER A 71 -20.34 -15.41 -9.11
N ASP A 72 -19.93 -15.83 -7.92
CA ASP A 72 -19.45 -14.92 -6.88
C ASP A 72 -18.09 -14.33 -7.24
N ALA A 73 -17.19 -15.10 -7.84
CA ALA A 73 -15.92 -14.59 -8.35
C ALA A 73 -16.10 -13.61 -9.52
N ALA A 74 -17.11 -13.83 -10.35
CA ALA A 74 -17.41 -12.94 -11.48
C ALA A 74 -18.06 -11.61 -11.09
N LYS A 75 -18.61 -11.50 -9.88
CA LYS A 75 -19.26 -10.26 -9.41
C LYS A 75 -18.28 -9.09 -9.25
N GLY A 76 -16.98 -9.36 -9.25
CA GLY A 76 -15.92 -8.35 -9.20
C GLY A 76 -16.08 -7.39 -8.03
N SER A 77 -16.42 -6.13 -8.31
CA SER A 77 -16.77 -5.15 -7.29
C SER A 77 -18.21 -5.30 -6.84
N THR A 78 -18.44 -5.33 -5.53
CA THR A 78 -19.80 -5.26 -4.98
C THR A 78 -20.31 -3.84 -5.15
N LYS A 79 -21.40 -3.66 -5.92
CA LYS A 79 -22.03 -2.36 -6.02
C LYS A 79 -22.54 -1.97 -4.63
N LEU A 80 -21.95 -0.91 -4.05
CA LEU A 80 -22.34 -0.46 -2.73
C LEU A 80 -23.79 0.01 -2.73
N GLN A 81 -24.49 -0.34 -1.67
CA GLN A 81 -25.83 0.17 -1.41
C GLN A 81 -25.76 1.46 -0.61
N LYS A 82 -26.63 2.39 -0.91
CA LYS A 82 -26.80 3.60 -0.09
C LYS A 82 -27.22 3.21 1.33
N ASP A 83 -26.79 4.01 2.29
CA ASP A 83 -27.15 3.85 3.70
C ASP A 83 -27.47 5.20 4.34
N ASP A 84 -28.08 5.16 5.52
CA ASP A 84 -28.54 6.33 6.28
C ASP A 84 -27.55 6.68 7.43
N VAL A 85 -26.36 6.11 7.43
CA VAL A 85 -25.34 6.40 8.44
C VAL A 85 -24.85 7.83 8.24
N ALA A 86 -24.72 8.58 9.35
CA ALA A 86 -24.21 9.94 9.32
C ALA A 86 -22.77 9.95 8.81
N TYR A 87 -22.45 10.96 8.01
CA TYR A 87 -21.08 11.22 7.59
C TYR A 87 -20.25 11.70 8.78
N PRO A 88 -18.93 11.42 8.81
CA PRO A 88 -18.06 12.05 9.77
C PRO A 88 -17.97 13.56 9.50
N THR A 89 -17.44 14.31 10.45
CA THR A 89 -17.11 15.73 10.26
C THR A 89 -16.05 15.88 9.17
N TYR A 90 -16.27 16.84 8.29
CA TYR A 90 -15.28 17.28 7.31
C TYR A 90 -15.04 18.78 7.49
N GLY A 91 -13.79 19.19 7.36
CA GLY A 91 -13.39 20.59 7.41
C GLY A 91 -13.84 21.38 6.18
N ASP A 92 -13.77 22.67 6.30
CA ASP A 92 -14.13 23.64 5.26
C ASP A 92 -12.93 24.15 4.44
N GLY A 93 -11.73 23.58 4.69
CA GLY A 93 -10.46 24.03 4.10
C GLY A 93 -9.68 25.00 4.99
N THR A 94 -10.17 25.25 6.22
CA THR A 94 -9.41 25.99 7.24
C THR A 94 -8.65 24.99 8.12
N TYR A 95 -7.36 25.20 8.26
CA TYR A 95 -6.48 24.28 9.00
C TYR A 95 -5.74 25.03 10.10
N GLU A 96 -5.96 24.62 11.32
CA GLU A 96 -5.34 25.22 12.51
C GLU A 96 -4.24 24.33 13.11
N LYS A 97 -4.34 23.05 12.91
CA LYS A 97 -3.45 22.03 13.49
C LYS A 97 -2.64 21.34 12.40
N THR A 98 -1.41 20.98 12.73
CA THR A 98 -0.51 20.19 11.88
C THR A 98 -0.16 18.88 12.56
N LEU A 99 0.35 17.90 11.81
CA LEU A 99 0.89 16.67 12.42
C LEU A 99 2.02 16.97 13.42
N GLY A 100 2.81 18.01 13.15
CA GLY A 100 3.84 18.49 14.07
C GLY A 100 3.30 18.90 15.43
N SER A 101 2.04 19.34 15.52
CA SER A 101 1.40 19.71 16.81
C SER A 101 1.11 18.51 17.71
N LEU A 102 1.10 17.29 17.17
CA LEU A 102 0.98 16.07 17.93
C LEU A 102 2.29 15.63 18.58
N LEU A 103 3.41 16.07 18.04
CA LEU A 103 4.73 15.65 18.48
C LEU A 103 5.09 16.27 19.82
N SER A 104 5.67 15.47 20.71
CA SER A 104 6.22 15.92 21.99
C SER A 104 7.62 15.35 22.20
N ILE A 105 8.47 16.12 22.86
CA ILE A 105 9.82 15.69 23.23
C ILE A 105 9.87 15.56 24.75
N LYS A 106 10.28 14.39 25.21
CA LYS A 106 10.49 14.11 26.61
C LYS A 106 11.86 13.47 26.80
N ASP A 107 12.63 13.98 27.74
CA ASP A 107 13.98 13.50 28.04
C ASP A 107 14.88 13.42 26.77
N ASP A 108 14.83 14.45 25.93
CA ASP A 108 15.51 14.55 24.62
C ASP A 108 15.14 13.46 23.60
N LYS A 109 13.98 12.82 23.78
CA LYS A 109 13.45 11.81 22.86
C LYS A 109 12.07 12.23 22.36
N LEU A 110 11.85 12.00 21.08
CA LEU A 110 10.53 12.13 20.50
C LEU A 110 9.63 11.04 21.09
N GLU A 111 8.51 11.46 21.67
CA GLU A 111 7.49 10.52 22.17
C GLU A 111 6.66 10.01 20.99
N LYS A 112 6.33 8.73 21.04
CA LYS A 112 5.40 8.14 20.09
C LYS A 112 4.01 8.75 20.30
N VAL A 113 3.39 9.18 19.22
CA VAL A 113 1.98 9.58 19.23
C VAL A 113 1.12 8.31 19.27
N GLU A 114 0.30 8.17 20.29
CA GLU A 114 -0.58 7.00 20.42
C GLU A 114 -1.75 7.07 19.45
N TYR A 115 -2.27 5.91 19.06
CA TYR A 115 -3.37 5.82 18.10
C TYR A 115 -4.68 6.42 18.61
N ASP A 116 -4.92 6.31 19.90
CA ASP A 116 -6.11 6.78 20.61
C ASP A 116 -5.91 8.12 21.33
N ASP A 117 -4.89 8.90 20.95
CA ASP A 117 -4.67 10.26 21.46
C ASP A 117 -5.85 11.16 21.04
N GLU A 118 -6.49 11.81 22.01
CA GLU A 118 -7.68 12.64 21.78
C GLU A 118 -7.45 13.79 20.79
N ARG A 119 -6.20 14.24 20.62
CA ARG A 119 -5.84 15.30 19.67
C ARG A 119 -6.01 14.90 18.21
N TRP A 120 -6.14 13.61 17.91
CA TRP A 120 -6.43 13.14 16.55
C TRP A 120 -7.75 13.68 16.01
N GLU A 121 -8.76 13.84 16.86
CA GLU A 121 -10.06 14.36 16.40
C GLU A 121 -9.92 15.77 15.82
N GLU A 122 -9.08 16.64 16.45
CA GLU A 122 -8.82 17.99 15.95
C GLU A 122 -8.13 18.00 14.58
N ILE A 123 -7.27 17.03 14.32
CA ILE A 123 -6.59 16.85 13.03
C ILE A 123 -7.56 16.33 11.96
N LEU A 124 -8.32 15.30 12.32
CA LEU A 124 -9.19 14.60 11.37
C LEU A 124 -10.42 15.43 10.99
N ASP A 125 -10.93 16.27 11.91
CA ASP A 125 -12.08 17.15 11.66
C ASP A 125 -11.75 18.30 10.70
N GLN A 126 -10.48 18.66 10.54
CA GLN A 126 -10.02 19.64 9.55
C GLN A 126 -9.97 19.11 8.13
N LEU A 127 -9.84 17.77 7.96
CA LEU A 127 -9.74 17.17 6.65
C LEU A 127 -11.01 17.45 5.85
N THR A 128 -10.84 17.97 4.66
CA THR A 128 -11.95 18.03 3.69
C THR A 128 -12.20 16.65 3.09
N TRP A 129 -13.33 16.51 2.40
CA TRP A 129 -13.58 15.32 1.58
C TRP A 129 -12.43 15.08 0.58
N GLU A 130 -11.98 16.13 -0.06
CA GLU A 130 -10.92 16.11 -1.07
C GLU A 130 -9.58 15.66 -0.47
N ASP A 131 -9.24 16.12 0.74
CA ASP A 131 -8.04 15.67 1.45
C ASP A 131 -8.10 14.18 1.75
N THR A 132 -9.22 13.71 2.27
CA THR A 132 -9.44 12.30 2.57
C THR A 132 -9.34 11.44 1.31
N VAL A 133 -9.97 11.88 0.21
CA VAL A 133 -9.86 11.18 -1.08
C VAL A 133 -8.42 11.18 -1.60
N THR A 134 -7.69 12.28 -1.43
CA THR A 134 -6.28 12.37 -1.84
C THR A 134 -5.41 11.38 -1.05
N LEU A 135 -5.56 11.35 0.28
CA LEU A 135 -4.86 10.39 1.14
C LEU A 135 -5.12 8.95 0.68
N LEU A 136 -6.36 8.60 0.41
CA LEU A 136 -6.76 7.23 0.05
C LEU A 136 -6.55 6.88 -1.42
N SER A 137 -6.19 7.82 -2.27
CA SER A 137 -5.97 7.58 -3.71
C SER A 137 -4.51 7.54 -4.13
N ASN A 138 -3.62 8.12 -3.34
CA ASN A 138 -2.24 8.36 -3.76
C ASN A 138 -1.25 7.24 -3.47
N GLY A 139 -1.65 6.20 -2.74
CA GLY A 139 -0.89 4.96 -2.56
C GLY A 139 0.45 5.07 -1.85
N LEU A 140 0.90 6.24 -1.43
CA LEU A 140 2.21 6.48 -0.81
C LEU A 140 3.41 5.85 -1.55
N ARG A 141 3.25 5.52 -2.82
CA ARG A 141 4.26 4.83 -3.62
C ARG A 141 5.44 5.71 -4.00
N LYS A 142 5.18 6.99 -4.22
CA LYS A 142 6.18 7.96 -4.67
C LYS A 142 6.29 9.15 -3.73
N THR A 143 7.49 9.65 -3.66
CA THR A 143 7.98 10.85 -3.02
C THR A 143 7.26 12.15 -3.36
N TRP A 144 6.46 12.13 -4.36
CA TRP A 144 5.73 13.30 -4.78
C TRP A 144 4.65 13.58 -3.73
N GLY A 145 5.15 14.14 -2.65
CA GLY A 145 4.43 14.40 -1.45
C GLY A 145 2.94 14.25 -1.59
N LEU A 146 2.34 13.52 -0.68
CA LEU A 146 1.02 13.90 -0.27
C LEU A 146 1.12 15.36 0.17
N GLU A 147 1.37 16.24 -0.78
CA GLU A 147 0.95 17.61 -0.68
C GLU A 147 -0.56 17.52 -0.67
N ILE A 148 -1.10 17.31 0.49
CA ILE A 148 -2.42 17.83 0.75
C ILE A 148 -2.19 19.29 0.56
N LYS A 149 -2.50 19.79 -0.62
CA LYS A 149 -2.45 21.22 -0.92
C LYS A 149 -3.56 21.85 -0.12
N THR A 150 -3.26 22.04 1.10
CA THR A 150 -4.01 22.91 1.94
C THR A 150 -3.53 24.30 1.57
N GLU A 151 -4.38 25.06 0.95
CA GLU A 151 -4.19 26.50 0.88
C GLU A 151 -4.09 26.99 2.30
N THR A 152 -2.90 27.38 2.70
CA THR A 152 -2.63 27.74 4.08
C THR A 152 -2.69 29.21 4.26
N ILE A 153 -3.06 29.61 5.46
CA ILE A 153 -3.08 31.01 5.90
C ILE A 153 -1.73 31.69 5.69
N ASP A 154 -0.63 30.96 5.57
CA ASP A 154 0.72 31.49 5.34
C ASP A 154 1.54 30.70 4.30
N GLY A 155 0.90 30.01 3.38
CA GLY A 155 1.60 29.15 2.41
C GLY A 155 2.13 27.84 2.98
N ASN A 156 1.69 27.44 4.16
CA ASN A 156 2.12 26.24 4.85
C ASN A 156 1.03 25.18 4.80
N GLY A 157 1.33 23.95 4.39
CA GLY A 157 0.41 22.84 4.46
C GLY A 157 -0.08 22.61 5.89
N ALA A 158 -1.38 22.58 6.10
CA ALA A 158 -1.96 22.52 7.43
C ALA A 158 -1.58 21.26 8.21
N LEU A 159 -1.34 20.16 7.50
CA LEU A 159 -0.90 18.92 8.09
C LEU A 159 0.62 18.79 8.21
N GLY A 160 1.36 19.83 7.75
CA GLY A 160 2.80 19.77 7.65
C GLY A 160 3.23 18.89 6.45
N PRO A 161 4.53 18.61 6.31
CA PRO A 161 5.02 17.73 5.26
C PRO A 161 4.51 16.31 5.53
N VAL A 162 3.42 15.94 4.88
CA VAL A 162 2.90 14.56 4.88
C VAL A 162 3.59 13.76 3.76
N GLY A 163 4.82 14.11 3.47
CA GLY A 163 5.62 13.45 2.46
C GLY A 163 6.21 12.16 2.98
N ALA A 164 5.40 11.14 3.14
CA ALA A 164 5.92 9.80 3.35
C ALA A 164 6.19 9.17 1.98
N THR A 165 7.43 8.84 1.74
CA THR A 165 7.87 8.14 0.54
C THR A 165 8.05 6.69 0.85
N SER A 166 7.48 5.81 0.06
CA SER A 166 7.80 4.40 0.13
C SER A 166 8.62 3.96 -1.08
N ALA A 167 9.72 3.29 -0.82
CA ALA A 167 10.49 2.60 -1.84
C ALA A 167 9.97 1.19 -2.05
N GLY A 168 10.00 0.72 -3.27
CA GLY A 168 9.80 -0.69 -3.56
C GLY A 168 10.85 -1.53 -2.84
N ALA A 169 10.43 -2.38 -1.90
CA ALA A 169 11.32 -3.27 -1.16
C ALA A 169 12.15 -4.19 -2.05
N ASP A 170 11.60 -4.49 -3.19
CA ASP A 170 12.22 -5.35 -4.18
C ASP A 170 13.62 -4.91 -4.54
N ALA A 171 13.83 -3.61 -4.54
CA ALA A 171 15.08 -3.03 -4.89
C ALA A 171 16.23 -3.40 -3.96
N TYR A 172 15.98 -3.51 -2.66
CA TYR A 172 17.04 -3.88 -1.70
C TYR A 172 17.32 -5.37 -1.64
N ARG A 173 16.33 -6.17 -1.98
CA ARG A 173 16.44 -7.61 -1.82
C ARG A 173 16.90 -8.33 -3.05
N TYR A 174 16.52 -7.81 -4.19
CA TYR A 174 16.59 -8.53 -5.46
C TYR A 174 17.58 -7.91 -6.40
N SER A 175 18.66 -7.51 -5.84
CA SER A 175 19.77 -6.83 -6.47
C SER A 175 20.28 -7.46 -7.74
N SER A 176 20.04 -8.73 -7.94
CA SER A 176 20.63 -9.42 -9.09
C SER A 176 19.85 -9.23 -10.39
N ASN A 177 18.53 -8.92 -10.35
CA ASN A 177 17.76 -9.05 -11.59
C ASN A 177 16.81 -7.89 -11.96
N SER A 178 16.20 -7.17 -11.04
CA SER A 178 15.28 -6.11 -11.43
C SER A 178 15.03 -5.06 -10.34
N GLY A 179 15.17 -5.44 -9.09
CA GLY A 179 14.86 -4.59 -7.98
C GLY A 179 15.77 -3.37 -7.86
N VAL A 180 17.05 -3.53 -8.18
CA VAL A 180 18.01 -2.41 -8.19
C VAL A 180 17.62 -1.34 -9.20
N ALA A 181 16.97 -1.72 -10.29
CA ALA A 181 16.56 -0.78 -11.31
C ALA A 181 15.42 0.13 -10.82
N GLU A 182 14.50 -0.36 -10.02
CA GLU A 182 13.38 0.44 -9.53
C GLU A 182 13.80 1.47 -8.49
N LEU A 183 14.65 1.10 -7.55
CA LEU A 183 15.26 2.06 -6.63
C LEU A 183 16.15 3.06 -7.35
N ARG A 184 16.93 2.59 -8.30
CA ARG A 184 17.75 3.48 -9.12
C ARG A 184 16.92 4.53 -9.83
N TYR A 185 15.73 4.19 -10.33
CA TYR A 185 14.83 5.15 -10.95
C TYR A 185 14.28 6.16 -9.94
N ALA A 186 13.91 5.72 -8.78
CA ALA A 186 13.40 6.61 -7.75
C ALA A 186 14.47 7.63 -7.29
N PHE A 187 15.71 7.19 -7.10
CA PHE A 187 16.82 8.03 -6.67
C PHE A 187 17.34 8.99 -7.74
N LEU A 188 17.43 8.53 -8.98
CA LEU A 188 17.98 9.34 -10.08
C LEU A 188 17.10 10.53 -10.46
N TYR A 189 15.82 10.48 -10.12
CA TYR A 189 14.92 11.58 -10.46
C TYR A 189 14.87 12.68 -9.40
N ASP A 190 15.19 12.38 -8.15
CA ASP A 190 15.01 13.34 -7.07
C ASP A 190 16.27 14.15 -6.74
N ASP A 191 17.46 13.62 -6.94
CA ASP A 191 18.70 14.37 -6.71
C ASP A 191 19.85 13.79 -7.55
N PRO A 192 20.12 14.35 -8.74
CA PRO A 192 21.19 13.87 -9.61
C PRO A 192 22.60 14.07 -9.02
N ASP A 193 22.74 14.86 -7.96
CA ASP A 193 24.00 15.12 -7.29
C ASP A 193 24.28 14.14 -6.14
N LYS A 194 23.28 13.32 -5.75
CA LYS A 194 23.49 12.25 -4.79
C LYS A 194 23.78 10.93 -5.51
N ASP A 195 24.94 10.36 -5.26
CA ASP A 195 25.24 8.98 -5.64
C ASP A 195 24.47 8.04 -4.73
N THR A 196 23.20 7.81 -5.08
CA THR A 196 22.22 7.06 -4.29
C THR A 196 22.05 5.63 -4.82
N SER A 197 23.08 5.04 -5.36
CA SER A 197 23.01 3.64 -5.80
C SER A 197 22.77 2.73 -4.60
N PRO A 198 21.64 2.00 -4.57
CA PRO A 198 21.35 1.09 -3.46
C PRO A 198 22.34 -0.08 -3.44
N VAL A 199 22.65 -0.54 -2.24
CA VAL A 199 23.47 -1.73 -2.04
C VAL A 199 22.66 -2.98 -2.35
N SER A 200 23.31 -3.98 -2.92
CA SER A 200 22.73 -5.29 -3.14
C SER A 200 22.73 -6.10 -1.86
N TYR A 201 21.56 -6.40 -1.33
CA TYR A 201 21.39 -7.27 -0.17
C TYR A 201 21.11 -8.72 -0.59
N PRO A 202 21.42 -9.72 0.28
CA PRO A 202 21.09 -11.11 0.00
C PRO A 202 19.58 -11.32 -0.19
N CYS A 203 19.23 -12.32 -1.00
CA CYS A 203 17.81 -12.69 -1.13
C CYS A 203 17.25 -13.24 0.19
N ALA A 204 15.93 -13.10 0.38
CA ALA A 204 15.25 -13.48 1.62
C ALA A 204 15.47 -14.97 2.01
N ALA A 205 15.48 -15.87 1.04
CA ALA A 205 15.77 -17.29 1.28
C ALA A 205 17.18 -17.52 1.88
N LEU A 206 18.20 -16.78 1.41
CA LEU A 206 19.54 -16.86 1.97
C LEU A 206 19.59 -16.25 3.38
N MET A 207 18.86 -15.17 3.61
CA MET A 207 18.75 -14.56 4.93
C MET A 207 18.15 -15.55 5.94
N ALA A 208 17.08 -16.25 5.59
CA ALA A 208 16.47 -17.28 6.42
C ALA A 208 17.39 -18.46 6.69
N ALA A 209 18.19 -18.88 5.69
CA ALA A 209 19.14 -19.96 5.83
C ALA A 209 20.23 -19.69 6.89
N THR A 210 20.45 -18.44 7.28
CA THR A 210 21.38 -18.10 8.38
C THR A 210 20.86 -18.54 9.74
N MET A 211 19.52 -18.64 9.91
CA MET A 211 18.84 -18.91 11.19
C MET A 211 19.31 -17.95 12.33
N ASN A 212 19.74 -16.76 11.97
CA ASN A 212 20.37 -15.81 12.90
C ASN A 212 19.60 -14.48 12.94
N GLU A 213 18.63 -14.39 13.82
CA GLU A 213 17.80 -13.20 13.99
C GLU A 213 18.62 -11.92 14.24
N LYS A 214 19.71 -12.02 15.05
CA LYS A 214 20.53 -10.85 15.36
C LYS A 214 21.23 -10.29 14.11
N LEU A 215 21.78 -11.17 13.29
CA LEU A 215 22.41 -10.77 12.03
C LEU A 215 21.40 -10.12 11.08
N ILE A 216 20.18 -10.65 11.04
CA ILE A 216 19.12 -10.10 10.17
C ILE A 216 18.60 -8.78 10.70
N GLU A 217 18.57 -8.58 12.01
CA GLU A 217 18.23 -7.28 12.58
C GLU A 217 19.29 -6.22 12.27
N GLU A 218 20.59 -6.57 12.32
CA GLU A 218 21.69 -5.69 11.89
C GLU A 218 21.57 -5.36 10.39
N LEU A 219 21.22 -6.33 9.55
CA LEU A 219 20.95 -6.11 8.13
C LEU A 219 19.74 -5.19 7.91
N GLY A 220 18.68 -5.40 8.66
CA GLY A 220 17.51 -4.51 8.67
C GLY A 220 17.85 -3.06 9.05
N ASN A 221 18.76 -2.86 10.01
CA ASN A 221 19.28 -1.53 10.34
C ASN A 221 20.02 -0.88 9.17
N ALA A 222 20.83 -1.67 8.42
CA ALA A 222 21.52 -1.16 7.24
C ALA A 222 20.54 -0.76 6.14
N ILE A 223 19.52 -1.58 5.88
CA ILE A 223 18.43 -1.24 4.93
C ILE A 223 17.71 0.03 5.36
N GLY A 224 17.38 0.16 6.64
CA GLY A 224 16.73 1.35 7.18
C GLY A 224 17.61 2.60 7.05
N GLU A 225 18.93 2.48 7.23
CA GLU A 225 19.89 3.58 7.02
C GLU A 225 19.93 4.00 5.55
N ASP A 226 19.95 3.05 4.62
CA ASP A 226 19.89 3.35 3.19
C ASP A 226 18.58 4.08 2.83
N CYS A 227 17.45 3.68 3.44
CA CYS A 227 16.17 4.38 3.27
C CYS A 227 16.23 5.81 3.77
N LEU A 228 16.81 6.05 4.95
CA LEU A 228 16.99 7.41 5.49
C LEU A 228 17.84 8.26 4.57
N TRP A 229 18.97 7.73 4.13
CA TRP A 229 19.89 8.45 3.26
C TRP A 229 19.25 8.79 1.92
N ALA A 230 18.40 7.91 1.42
CA ALA A 230 17.64 8.11 0.20
C ALA A 230 16.41 9.01 0.34
N GLY A 231 16.02 9.34 1.56
CA GLY A 231 14.83 10.14 1.83
C GLY A 231 13.52 9.35 1.78
N TYR A 232 13.58 8.04 2.05
CA TYR A 232 12.40 7.19 2.11
C TYR A 232 11.93 6.96 3.54
N SER A 233 10.62 7.06 3.74
CA SER A 233 9.99 6.83 5.03
C SER A 233 9.31 5.48 5.14
N GLY A 234 9.07 4.80 4.02
CA GLY A 234 8.43 3.49 3.98
C GLY A 234 9.10 2.54 2.99
N LEU A 235 9.05 1.25 3.29
CA LEU A 235 9.63 0.19 2.48
C LEU A 235 8.58 -0.87 2.13
N TYR A 236 8.38 -1.17 0.84
CA TYR A 236 7.49 -2.25 0.37
C TYR A 236 8.10 -3.63 0.63
N GLY A 237 8.03 -4.07 1.86
CA GLY A 237 8.57 -5.31 2.38
C GLY A 237 8.63 -5.33 3.90
N PRO A 238 9.13 -6.41 4.47
CA PRO A 238 9.58 -7.66 3.85
C PRO A 238 8.48 -8.49 3.19
N GLY A 239 8.87 -9.34 2.23
CA GLY A 239 8.02 -10.40 1.69
C GLY A 239 8.06 -11.64 2.60
N ALA A 240 6.90 -12.16 3.03
CA ALA A 240 6.84 -13.24 4.02
C ALA A 240 5.91 -14.40 3.63
N ASN A 241 5.56 -14.52 2.35
CA ASN A 241 4.77 -15.64 1.88
C ASN A 241 5.54 -16.97 1.98
N ILE A 242 4.81 -18.06 1.98
CA ILE A 242 5.37 -19.40 2.18
C ILE A 242 5.89 -19.98 0.86
N HIS A 243 7.05 -20.64 0.87
CA HIS A 243 7.55 -21.44 -0.24
C HIS A 243 6.71 -22.70 -0.42
N ARG A 244 5.46 -22.56 -0.88
CA ARG A 244 4.55 -23.68 -1.08
C ARG A 244 5.00 -24.59 -2.22
N GLY A 245 5.60 -24.02 -3.25
CA GLY A 245 6.11 -24.74 -4.40
C GLY A 245 7.47 -24.22 -4.84
N ALA A 246 8.40 -25.12 -5.17
CA ALA A 246 9.75 -24.78 -5.59
C ALA A 246 9.81 -23.93 -6.88
N TYR A 247 8.78 -23.98 -7.69
CA TYR A 247 8.68 -23.26 -8.97
C TYR A 247 7.94 -21.93 -8.88
N ASN A 248 7.65 -21.44 -7.68
CA ASN A 248 7.11 -20.10 -7.52
C ASN A 248 8.16 -19.07 -7.95
N GLY A 249 7.83 -18.24 -8.92
CA GLY A 249 8.73 -17.23 -9.50
C GLY A 249 9.23 -16.18 -8.50
N ARG A 250 8.57 -16.03 -7.34
CA ARG A 250 8.93 -15.09 -6.27
C ARG A 250 9.48 -15.77 -5.00
N ALA A 251 9.82 -17.06 -5.05
CA ALA A 251 10.37 -17.75 -3.89
C ALA A 251 11.69 -17.12 -3.37
N PHE A 252 12.46 -16.46 -4.22
CA PHE A 252 13.66 -15.73 -3.80
C PHE A 252 13.35 -14.52 -2.91
N GLU A 253 12.15 -13.98 -3.00
CA GLU A 253 11.66 -12.83 -2.25
C GLU A 253 11.12 -13.21 -0.86
N TYR A 254 10.90 -14.50 -0.63
CA TYR A 254 10.33 -15.04 0.60
C TYR A 254 11.35 -15.87 1.35
N TYR A 255 11.14 -16.05 2.66
CA TYR A 255 12.17 -16.62 3.53
C TYR A 255 12.24 -18.14 3.50
N SER A 256 11.10 -18.83 3.67
CA SER A 256 11.08 -20.28 3.91
C SER A 256 9.72 -20.90 3.58
N GLU A 257 9.69 -22.23 3.54
CA GLU A 257 8.46 -23.04 3.61
C GLU A 257 7.91 -23.14 5.04
N ASP A 258 8.73 -22.89 6.05
CA ASP A 258 8.35 -22.92 7.46
C ASP A 258 7.82 -21.54 7.90
N GLY A 259 6.56 -21.50 8.36
CA GLY A 259 5.91 -20.25 8.76
C GLY A 259 6.53 -19.62 10.02
N TYR A 260 7.06 -20.43 10.94
CA TYR A 260 7.70 -19.92 12.15
C TYR A 260 9.08 -19.32 11.86
N LEU A 261 9.93 -20.04 11.13
CA LEU A 261 11.23 -19.51 10.69
C LEU A 261 11.07 -18.24 9.88
N SER A 262 10.14 -18.26 8.90
CA SER A 262 9.81 -17.06 8.11
C SER A 262 9.40 -15.90 9.01
N GLY A 263 8.55 -16.15 10.00
CA GLY A 263 8.09 -15.13 10.94
C GLY A 263 9.21 -14.54 11.79
N LYS A 264 10.11 -15.38 12.34
CA LYS A 264 11.21 -14.92 13.19
C LYS A 264 12.21 -14.06 12.42
N ILE A 265 12.57 -14.48 11.22
CA ILE A 265 13.47 -13.71 10.36
C ILE A 265 12.79 -12.41 9.86
N THR A 266 11.52 -12.48 9.46
CA THR A 266 10.71 -11.30 9.14
C THR A 266 10.70 -10.29 10.28
N ALA A 267 10.42 -10.75 11.49
CA ALA A 267 10.36 -9.87 12.67
C ALA A 267 11.71 -9.20 12.97
N ALA A 268 12.80 -9.95 12.86
CA ALA A 268 14.13 -9.42 13.06
C ALA A 268 14.48 -8.30 12.05
N GLU A 269 14.21 -8.54 10.77
CA GLU A 269 14.44 -7.53 9.74
C GLU A 269 13.58 -6.29 9.95
N ILE A 270 12.30 -6.47 10.27
CA ILE A 270 11.37 -5.36 10.55
C ILE A 270 11.88 -4.52 11.73
N ARG A 271 12.33 -5.14 12.84
CA ARG A 271 12.88 -4.38 13.98
C ARG A 271 14.05 -3.51 13.57
N GLY A 272 14.95 -4.04 12.74
CA GLY A 272 16.10 -3.29 12.24
C GLY A 272 15.68 -2.09 11.39
N ILE A 273 14.82 -2.29 10.40
CA ILE A 273 14.32 -1.23 9.51
C ILE A 273 13.59 -0.15 10.31
N ARG A 274 12.68 -0.56 11.20
CA ARG A 274 11.90 0.36 12.04
C ARG A 274 12.77 1.11 13.07
N GLY A 275 13.88 0.53 13.49
CA GLY A 275 14.86 1.21 14.33
C GLY A 275 15.41 2.51 13.74
N LYS A 276 15.24 2.71 12.43
CA LYS A 276 15.59 3.94 11.69
C LYS A 276 14.37 4.83 11.39
N GLY A 277 13.20 4.55 11.96
CA GLY A 277 11.97 5.30 11.72
C GLY A 277 11.32 5.01 10.36
N VAL A 278 11.77 4.00 9.65
CA VAL A 278 11.19 3.58 8.37
C VAL A 278 10.08 2.59 8.63
N TYR A 279 8.84 2.91 8.23
CA TYR A 279 7.75 1.95 8.35
C TYR A 279 7.79 0.91 7.23
N VAL A 280 7.24 -0.26 7.49
CA VAL A 280 7.27 -1.39 6.55
C VAL A 280 5.87 -1.72 6.04
N TYR A 281 5.81 -2.28 4.84
CA TYR A 281 4.60 -2.90 4.27
C TYR A 281 4.84 -4.40 4.18
N LEU A 282 4.57 -5.11 5.26
CA LEU A 282 4.73 -6.56 5.30
C LEU A 282 3.86 -7.24 4.25
N LYS A 283 4.44 -7.98 3.32
CA LYS A 283 3.74 -8.45 2.11
C LYS A 283 3.95 -9.93 1.81
N HIS A 284 3.08 -10.53 1.03
CA HIS A 284 1.77 -10.08 0.54
C HIS A 284 0.68 -10.79 1.32
N ALA A 285 0.02 -10.09 2.19
CA ALA A 285 -0.99 -10.65 3.07
C ALA A 285 -2.27 -10.96 2.27
N VAL A 286 -2.68 -12.19 2.17
CA VAL A 286 -2.17 -13.51 2.56
C VAL A 286 -2.44 -14.52 1.45
N LEU A 287 -1.82 -15.68 1.46
CA LEU A 287 -2.02 -16.75 0.48
C LEU A 287 -1.55 -16.41 -0.96
N ASN A 288 -0.64 -15.47 -1.11
CA ASN A 288 -0.05 -15.14 -2.40
C ASN A 288 1.21 -15.99 -2.67
N ASP A 289 1.04 -17.31 -2.72
CA ASP A 289 2.14 -18.28 -2.82
C ASP A 289 2.27 -18.88 -4.22
N GLN A 290 1.66 -18.25 -5.20
CA GLN A 290 1.65 -18.68 -6.60
C GLN A 290 1.67 -17.46 -7.52
N GLU A 291 2.60 -17.44 -8.50
CA GLU A 291 2.69 -16.38 -9.49
C GLU A 291 1.88 -16.66 -10.77
N HIS A 292 1.65 -17.91 -11.09
CA HIS A 292 0.85 -18.26 -12.26
C HIS A 292 -0.62 -17.87 -12.05
N ASN A 293 -1.14 -17.00 -12.94
CA ASN A 293 -2.49 -16.42 -12.85
C ASN A 293 -2.76 -15.68 -11.52
N ARG A 294 -1.73 -15.08 -10.92
CA ARG A 294 -1.83 -14.45 -9.58
C ARG A 294 -2.93 -13.39 -9.48
N GLU A 295 -3.17 -12.65 -10.55
CA GLU A 295 -4.20 -11.62 -10.60
C GLU A 295 -5.61 -12.23 -10.53
N GLY A 296 -6.11 -12.35 -9.30
CA GLY A 296 -7.45 -12.86 -9.05
C GLY A 296 -7.58 -14.38 -8.98
N VAL A 297 -6.46 -15.12 -8.85
CA VAL A 297 -6.55 -16.54 -8.53
C VAL A 297 -7.29 -16.75 -7.20
N ASN A 298 -8.25 -17.66 -7.18
CA ASN A 298 -8.99 -17.99 -5.98
C ASN A 298 -8.17 -18.97 -5.13
N THR A 299 -7.82 -18.58 -3.90
CA THR A 299 -7.07 -19.42 -2.97
C THR A 299 -8.01 -19.99 -1.91
N TRP A 300 -7.84 -21.28 -1.63
CA TRP A 300 -8.72 -22.04 -0.76
C TRP A 300 -7.92 -22.80 0.27
N ALA A 301 -8.25 -22.62 1.55
CA ALA A 301 -7.73 -23.39 2.66
C ALA A 301 -8.66 -23.25 3.87
N ASN A 302 -8.60 -24.21 4.81
CA ASN A 302 -9.35 -24.07 6.05
C ASN A 302 -8.68 -23.09 7.03
N GLU A 303 -9.41 -22.64 8.02
CA GLU A 303 -9.00 -21.72 9.06
C GLU A 303 -7.66 -22.12 9.70
N GLN A 304 -7.52 -23.40 10.09
CA GLN A 304 -6.32 -23.91 10.74
C GLN A 304 -5.08 -23.78 9.85
N THR A 305 -5.20 -24.18 8.59
CA THR A 305 -4.09 -24.10 7.62
C THR A 305 -3.68 -22.66 7.37
N ILE A 306 -4.66 -21.77 7.22
CA ILE A 306 -4.37 -20.35 7.01
C ILE A 306 -3.62 -19.78 8.21
N ARG A 307 -4.09 -20.02 9.42
CA ARG A 307 -3.50 -19.46 10.64
C ARG A 307 -2.15 -20.06 11.00
N GLU A 308 -2.03 -21.38 10.94
CA GLU A 308 -0.83 -22.07 11.41
C GLU A 308 0.34 -22.01 10.41
N ILE A 309 0.05 -21.80 9.12
CA ILE A 309 1.08 -21.80 8.07
C ILE A 309 1.17 -20.42 7.41
N TYR A 310 0.14 -19.99 6.71
CA TYR A 310 0.22 -18.86 5.80
C TYR A 310 0.16 -17.51 6.51
N LEU A 311 -0.58 -17.40 7.60
CA LEU A 311 -0.63 -16.20 8.44
C LEU A 311 0.49 -16.13 9.48
N LYS A 312 1.12 -17.25 9.81
CA LYS A 312 2.12 -17.30 10.88
C LYS A 312 3.27 -16.30 10.71
N PRO A 313 3.85 -16.09 9.52
CA PRO A 313 4.87 -15.07 9.34
C PRO A 313 4.35 -13.64 9.58
N PHE A 314 3.11 -13.37 9.20
CA PHE A 314 2.48 -12.07 9.39
C PHE A 314 2.16 -11.82 10.87
N GLU A 315 1.66 -12.82 11.58
CA GLU A 315 1.44 -12.77 13.03
C GLU A 315 2.71 -12.37 13.76
N ILE A 316 3.81 -13.10 13.53
CA ILE A 316 5.09 -12.85 14.20
C ILE A 316 5.68 -11.52 13.74
N GLY A 317 5.60 -11.20 12.45
CA GLY A 317 6.08 -9.92 11.89
C GLY A 317 5.36 -8.71 12.48
N ILE A 318 4.05 -8.81 12.76
CA ILE A 318 3.27 -7.75 13.40
C ILE A 318 3.55 -7.70 14.90
N ILE A 319 3.44 -8.83 15.61
CA ILE A 319 3.51 -8.87 17.08
C ILE A 319 4.94 -8.67 17.57
N GLU A 320 5.91 -9.40 17.03
CA GLU A 320 7.30 -9.36 17.50
C GLU A 320 8.17 -8.37 16.71
N GLY A 321 7.88 -8.19 15.41
CA GLY A 321 8.59 -7.24 14.56
C GLY A 321 8.05 -5.82 14.65
N GLY A 322 6.79 -5.68 15.02
CA GLY A 322 6.08 -4.42 15.10
C GLY A 322 5.69 -3.85 13.75
N ALA A 323 5.46 -4.68 12.72
CA ALA A 323 4.94 -4.20 11.45
C ALA A 323 3.63 -3.43 11.64
N GLU A 324 3.61 -2.18 11.21
CA GLU A 324 2.43 -1.32 11.34
C GLU A 324 1.50 -1.44 10.15
N ASN A 325 2.05 -1.80 8.98
CA ASN A 325 1.30 -1.86 7.73
C ASN A 325 1.53 -3.19 7.01
N VAL A 326 0.59 -3.53 6.15
CA VAL A 326 0.70 -4.68 5.24
C VAL A 326 0.40 -4.27 3.80
N MET A 327 0.93 -5.03 2.85
CA MET A 327 0.46 -5.04 1.48
C MET A 327 -0.34 -6.32 1.24
N THR A 328 -1.55 -6.20 0.70
CA THR A 328 -2.39 -7.35 0.35
C THR A 328 -1.94 -7.97 -0.97
N GLY A 329 -2.23 -9.26 -1.16
CA GLY A 329 -1.83 -9.96 -2.38
C GLY A 329 -2.75 -9.70 -3.57
N PHE A 330 -2.31 -10.13 -4.75
CA PHE A 330 -3.11 -10.13 -5.99
C PHE A 330 -4.21 -11.16 -6.02
N ASN A 331 -4.12 -12.18 -5.17
CA ASN A 331 -5.05 -13.29 -5.12
C ASN A 331 -6.36 -12.91 -4.44
N ARG A 332 -7.29 -13.85 -4.51
CA ARG A 332 -8.51 -13.83 -3.69
C ARG A 332 -8.40 -14.85 -2.57
N ILE A 333 -8.98 -14.53 -1.43
CA ILE A 333 -9.26 -15.47 -0.35
C ILE A 333 -10.67 -15.99 -0.60
N GLY A 334 -10.80 -17.29 -0.91
CA GLY A 334 -12.04 -17.80 -1.48
C GLY A 334 -12.36 -17.08 -2.78
N VAL A 335 -13.44 -16.32 -2.81
CA VAL A 335 -13.87 -15.54 -3.99
C VAL A 335 -13.70 -14.03 -3.83
N LYS A 336 -13.29 -13.55 -2.66
CA LYS A 336 -13.10 -12.11 -2.37
C LYS A 336 -11.65 -11.70 -2.57
N TRP A 337 -11.43 -10.53 -3.16
CA TRP A 337 -10.10 -9.94 -3.21
C TRP A 337 -9.49 -9.83 -1.81
N THR A 338 -8.22 -10.11 -1.67
CA THR A 338 -7.52 -9.99 -0.38
C THR A 338 -7.67 -8.62 0.25
N SER A 339 -7.64 -7.56 -0.56
CA SER A 339 -7.85 -6.18 -0.12
C SER A 339 -9.28 -5.92 0.41
N GLN A 340 -10.27 -6.71 -0.02
CA GLN A 340 -11.67 -6.58 0.40
C GLN A 340 -12.07 -7.55 1.53
N HIS A 341 -11.17 -8.46 1.87
CA HIS A 341 -11.49 -9.48 2.84
C HIS A 341 -11.35 -8.95 4.27
N GLY A 342 -12.39 -9.11 5.09
CA GLY A 342 -12.45 -8.57 6.45
C GLY A 342 -11.39 -9.06 7.42
N PHE A 343 -10.54 -10.03 7.04
CA PHE A 343 -9.44 -10.52 7.90
C PHE A 343 -8.46 -9.41 8.29
N ILE A 344 -8.34 -8.36 7.49
CA ILE A 344 -7.49 -7.21 7.80
C ILE A 344 -7.93 -6.58 9.12
N ASN A 345 -9.23 -6.37 9.30
CA ASN A 345 -9.80 -5.82 10.52
C ASN A 345 -9.89 -6.86 11.64
N THR A 346 -10.39 -8.07 11.32
CA THR A 346 -10.68 -9.08 12.35
C THR A 346 -9.44 -9.81 12.85
N VAL A 347 -8.45 -10.05 11.99
CA VAL A 347 -7.25 -10.79 12.35
C VAL A 347 -6.07 -9.85 12.53
N LEU A 348 -5.67 -9.11 11.48
CA LEU A 348 -4.43 -8.33 11.57
C LEU A 348 -4.53 -7.19 12.60
N ARG A 349 -5.69 -6.50 12.66
CA ARG A 349 -5.89 -5.40 13.61
C ARG A 349 -6.38 -5.90 14.97
N SER A 350 -7.52 -6.60 14.99
CA SER A 350 -8.15 -6.97 16.26
C SER A 350 -7.38 -8.04 17.01
N GLU A 351 -6.84 -9.05 16.34
CA GLU A 351 -6.13 -10.13 17.03
C GLU A 351 -4.62 -9.86 17.13
N PHE A 352 -3.94 -9.39 16.06
CA PHE A 352 -2.49 -9.18 16.07
C PHE A 352 -2.08 -7.77 16.54
N GLY A 353 -3.01 -6.81 16.59
CA GLY A 353 -2.77 -5.46 17.11
C GLY A 353 -2.15 -4.49 16.11
N MET A 354 -2.22 -4.77 14.81
CA MET A 354 -1.76 -3.85 13.77
C MET A 354 -2.50 -2.51 13.83
N LYS A 355 -1.80 -1.40 13.94
CA LYS A 355 -2.40 -0.06 14.08
C LYS A 355 -2.49 0.71 12.77
N GLY A 356 -1.63 0.41 11.83
CA GLY A 356 -1.55 1.14 10.58
C GLY A 356 -2.51 0.64 9.49
N PHE A 357 -2.19 0.98 8.29
CA PHE A 357 -3.04 0.78 7.12
C PHE A 357 -2.63 -0.46 6.31
N ALA A 358 -3.50 -0.87 5.39
CA ALA A 358 -3.18 -1.86 4.37
C ALA A 358 -3.19 -1.19 3.00
N VAL A 359 -2.21 -1.50 2.16
CA VAL A 359 -2.14 -1.12 0.75
C VAL A 359 -2.44 -2.34 -0.11
N SER A 360 -3.06 -2.16 -1.28
CA SER A 360 -3.16 -3.26 -2.23
C SER A 360 -1.80 -3.55 -2.87
N ASP A 361 -1.58 -4.75 -3.39
CA ASP A 361 -0.56 -4.94 -4.43
C ASP A 361 -0.92 -4.11 -5.66
N TYR A 362 -0.03 -4.03 -6.68
CA TYR A 362 -0.16 -3.11 -7.79
C TYR A 362 -1.55 -3.14 -8.44
N TRP A 363 -2.26 -2.03 -8.31
CA TRP A 363 -3.63 -1.89 -8.76
C TRP A 363 -3.67 -1.41 -10.21
N GLN A 364 -3.95 -2.33 -11.13
CA GLN A 364 -4.03 -2.04 -12.56
C GLN A 364 -5.48 -1.69 -12.98
N GLY A 365 -5.96 -0.55 -12.48
CA GLY A 365 -7.19 0.06 -12.96
C GLY A 365 -8.38 -0.88 -13.19
N GLY A 366 -8.94 -1.47 -12.14
CA GLY A 366 -10.26 -2.05 -12.22
C GLY A 366 -10.39 -3.55 -11.91
N TYR A 367 -9.33 -4.26 -11.56
CA TYR A 367 -9.50 -5.65 -11.12
C TYR A 367 -9.81 -5.78 -9.62
N MET A 368 -9.43 -4.81 -8.80
CA MET A 368 -9.86 -4.72 -7.40
C MET A 368 -10.87 -3.57 -7.22
N ASP A 369 -11.74 -3.68 -6.21
CA ASP A 369 -12.70 -2.63 -5.84
C ASP A 369 -12.15 -1.77 -4.70
N LEU A 370 -11.89 -0.49 -4.99
CA LEU A 370 -11.32 0.44 -4.01
C LEU A 370 -12.26 0.67 -2.82
N ALA A 371 -13.53 0.94 -3.05
CA ALA A 371 -14.49 1.19 -1.99
C ALA A 371 -14.76 -0.07 -1.14
N GLY A 372 -14.86 -1.23 -1.77
CA GLY A 372 -14.92 -2.51 -1.08
C GLY A 372 -13.65 -2.81 -0.30
N GLY A 373 -12.48 -2.41 -0.82
CA GLY A 373 -11.21 -2.50 -0.12
C GLY A 373 -11.20 -1.69 1.17
N ILE A 374 -11.60 -0.42 1.11
CA ILE A 374 -11.69 0.47 2.28
C ILE A 374 -12.62 -0.13 3.35
N LEU A 375 -13.79 -0.61 2.96
CA LEU A 375 -14.71 -1.30 3.88
C LEU A 375 -14.12 -2.60 4.45
N GLY A 376 -13.26 -3.29 3.70
CA GLY A 376 -12.51 -4.46 4.15
C GLY A 376 -11.31 -4.15 5.04
N GLY A 377 -10.92 -2.88 5.14
CA GLY A 377 -9.79 -2.42 5.93
C GLY A 377 -8.51 -2.13 5.13
N SER A 378 -8.61 -2.04 3.80
CA SER A 378 -7.48 -1.64 2.94
C SER A 378 -7.62 -0.18 2.54
N ALA A 379 -6.67 0.64 2.96
CA ALA A 379 -6.74 2.09 2.79
C ALA A 379 -6.39 2.55 1.38
N LEU A 380 -5.43 1.92 0.75
CA LEU A 380 -4.71 2.47 -0.39
C LEU A 380 -4.68 1.51 -1.58
N PRO A 381 -4.92 1.99 -2.81
CA PRO A 381 -4.53 1.29 -4.02
C PRO A 381 -3.06 1.59 -4.34
N ASP A 382 -2.24 0.57 -4.58
CA ASP A 382 -0.91 0.79 -5.16
C ASP A 382 -1.00 0.81 -6.69
N GLY A 383 -0.77 1.93 -7.35
CA GLY A 383 -0.71 1.98 -8.79
C GLY A 383 -1.28 3.24 -9.46
N ASP A 384 -1.95 3.07 -10.58
CA ASP A 384 -2.30 4.14 -11.51
C ASP A 384 -3.20 5.25 -10.94
N LEU A 385 -3.98 4.98 -9.90
CA LEU A 385 -4.79 6.02 -9.22
C LEU A 385 -3.92 7.06 -8.52
N ALA A 386 -2.76 6.67 -8.02
CA ALA A 386 -1.82 7.57 -7.36
C ALA A 386 -1.34 8.73 -8.28
N VAL A 387 -1.48 8.57 -9.58
CA VAL A 387 -0.97 9.51 -10.59
C VAL A 387 -2.01 10.55 -11.00
N LYS A 388 -3.30 10.25 -10.82
CA LYS A 388 -4.40 11.06 -11.38
C LYS A 388 -4.95 12.14 -10.46
N GLY A 389 -4.55 12.13 -9.19
CA GLY A 389 -5.04 13.09 -8.20
C GLY A 389 -6.47 12.85 -7.72
N ALA A 390 -6.88 13.62 -6.72
CA ALA A 390 -8.17 13.43 -6.05
C ALA A 390 -9.38 13.65 -6.96
N SER A 391 -9.29 14.53 -7.96
CA SER A 391 -10.40 14.87 -8.88
C SER A 391 -10.90 13.66 -9.67
N ASP A 392 -10.01 12.76 -10.02
CA ASP A 392 -10.31 11.60 -10.87
C ASP A 392 -10.57 10.32 -10.07
N SER A 393 -10.52 10.42 -8.74
CA SER A 393 -10.73 9.26 -7.88
C SER A 393 -12.18 8.73 -7.99
N PRO A 394 -12.35 7.39 -8.12
CA PRO A 394 -13.66 6.77 -8.12
C PRO A 394 -14.40 6.94 -6.79
N LEU A 395 -13.73 7.37 -5.72
CA LEU A 395 -14.36 7.64 -4.42
C LEU A 395 -15.29 8.85 -4.47
N ASN A 396 -15.11 9.79 -5.42
CA ASN A 396 -15.92 10.99 -5.52
C ASN A 396 -17.41 10.72 -5.78
N GLN A 397 -17.76 9.56 -6.32
CA GLN A 397 -19.16 9.16 -6.48
C GLN A 397 -19.90 8.91 -5.16
N TYR A 398 -19.17 8.79 -4.05
CA TYR A 398 -19.71 8.43 -2.74
C TYR A 398 -19.86 9.63 -1.77
N LYS A 399 -19.83 10.86 -2.27
CA LYS A 399 -19.99 12.08 -1.46
C LYS A 399 -21.33 12.18 -0.70
N SER A 400 -22.35 11.39 -1.03
CA SER A 400 -23.63 11.40 -0.32
C SER A 400 -24.34 10.05 -0.36
N GLY A 401 -24.93 9.65 0.76
CA GLY A 401 -25.70 8.42 0.90
C GLY A 401 -24.85 7.16 1.09
N TYR A 402 -23.61 7.31 1.57
CA TYR A 402 -22.67 6.22 1.83
C TYR A 402 -21.87 6.49 3.11
N GLY A 403 -22.59 6.77 4.20
CA GLY A 403 -21.97 7.17 5.46
C GLY A 403 -21.07 6.09 6.07
N LYS A 404 -21.39 4.80 5.89
CA LYS A 404 -20.50 3.70 6.31
C LYS A 404 -19.14 3.78 5.62
N LEU A 405 -19.13 4.02 4.31
CA LEU A 405 -17.88 4.17 3.58
C LEU A 405 -17.13 5.43 4.01
N ALA A 406 -17.85 6.55 4.17
CA ALA A 406 -17.23 7.81 4.59
C ALA A 406 -16.55 7.69 5.98
N ASN A 407 -17.19 7.01 6.93
CA ASN A 407 -16.57 6.72 8.23
C ASN A 407 -15.37 5.79 8.11
N ALA A 408 -15.44 4.76 7.27
CA ALA A 408 -14.30 3.89 7.00
C ALA A 408 -13.15 4.66 6.33
N MET A 409 -13.45 5.59 5.42
CA MET A 409 -12.44 6.47 4.80
C MET A 409 -11.72 7.34 5.84
N ARG A 410 -12.47 7.96 6.77
CA ARG A 410 -11.87 8.75 7.87
C ARG A 410 -10.96 7.87 8.73
N GLU A 411 -11.42 6.68 9.08
CA GLU A 411 -10.65 5.73 9.88
C GLU A 411 -9.36 5.28 9.18
N GLU A 412 -9.41 5.00 7.89
CA GLU A 412 -8.21 4.66 7.12
C GLU A 412 -7.28 5.86 6.92
N ALA A 413 -7.82 7.08 6.78
CA ALA A 413 -7.02 8.31 6.78
C ALA A 413 -6.28 8.49 8.11
N HIS A 414 -6.93 8.25 9.25
CA HIS A 414 -6.29 8.25 10.56
C HIS A 414 -5.11 7.29 10.62
N LYS A 415 -5.28 6.04 10.14
CA LYS A 415 -4.21 5.04 10.13
C LYS A 415 -3.00 5.47 9.31
N ILE A 416 -3.24 6.12 8.16
CA ILE A 416 -2.17 6.66 7.33
C ILE A 416 -1.41 7.74 8.09
N LEU A 417 -2.12 8.72 8.64
CA LEU A 417 -1.52 9.84 9.36
C LEU A 417 -0.80 9.38 10.64
N TYR A 418 -1.35 8.39 11.35
CA TYR A 418 -0.71 7.77 12.50
C TYR A 418 0.65 7.14 12.17
N VAL A 419 0.74 6.44 11.05
CA VAL A 419 2.01 5.86 10.61
C VAL A 419 3.00 6.93 10.22
N VAL A 420 2.55 7.96 9.50
CA VAL A 420 3.40 9.08 9.07
C VAL A 420 3.97 9.83 10.26
N VAL A 421 3.13 10.20 11.24
CA VAL A 421 3.57 10.99 12.40
C VAL A 421 4.60 10.26 13.26
N ASN A 422 4.56 8.94 13.26
CA ASN A 422 5.50 8.07 13.99
C ASN A 422 6.69 7.58 13.14
N SER A 423 6.91 8.18 11.97
CA SER A 423 7.98 7.79 11.05
C SER A 423 9.08 8.85 10.93
N ASN A 424 10.15 8.50 10.23
CA ASN A 424 11.22 9.43 9.90
C ASN A 424 10.78 10.60 8.99
N ALA A 425 9.59 10.52 8.37
CA ALA A 425 9.00 11.63 7.62
C ALA A 425 8.86 12.90 8.47
N MET A 426 8.75 12.73 9.79
CA MET A 426 8.61 13.83 10.76
C MET A 426 9.94 14.24 11.40
N ASN A 427 11.08 13.73 10.92
CA ASN A 427 12.39 14.15 11.45
C ASN A 427 12.63 15.65 11.21
N GLY A 428 12.90 16.38 12.27
CA GLY A 428 13.11 17.82 12.23
C GLY A 428 11.83 18.65 12.07
N VAL A 429 10.66 18.02 12.20
CA VAL A 429 9.34 18.67 12.17
C VAL A 429 8.81 18.85 13.58
N ASP A 430 8.23 20.01 13.88
CA ASP A 430 7.51 20.31 15.11
C ASP A 430 6.29 21.21 14.83
N ALA A 431 5.58 21.63 15.88
CA ALA A 431 4.43 22.52 15.76
C ALA A 431 4.73 23.89 15.12
N SER A 432 5.99 24.35 15.17
CA SER A 432 6.43 25.63 14.62
C SER A 432 6.97 25.53 13.19
N THR A 433 7.16 24.32 12.70
CA THR A 433 7.74 24.07 11.38
C THR A 433 6.89 24.69 10.27
N ARG A 434 7.53 25.45 9.39
CA ARG A 434 6.93 26.14 8.25
C ARG A 434 7.43 25.52 6.96
N TYR A 435 6.53 25.14 6.09
CA TYR A 435 6.87 24.68 4.75
C TYR A 435 6.88 25.85 3.77
N ILE A 436 8.00 26.10 3.12
CA ILE A 436 8.14 27.16 2.13
C ILE A 436 8.45 26.53 0.78
N THR A 437 7.55 26.68 -0.16
CA THR A 437 7.82 26.28 -1.55
C THR A 437 8.73 27.31 -2.22
N ILE A 438 9.97 26.95 -2.47
CA ILE A 438 10.90 27.78 -3.21
C ILE A 438 10.76 27.44 -4.70
N THR A 439 10.20 28.37 -5.48
CA THR A 439 10.21 28.24 -6.94
C THR A 439 11.64 28.57 -7.42
N PRO A 440 12.37 27.61 -8.02
CA PRO A 440 13.69 27.85 -8.54
C PRO A 440 13.70 29.02 -9.55
N ALA A 441 14.70 29.91 -9.48
CA ALA A 441 14.78 31.07 -10.35
C ALA A 441 14.74 30.71 -11.85
N TRP A 442 15.27 29.54 -12.23
CA TRP A 442 15.25 29.08 -13.61
C TRP A 442 13.83 28.81 -14.12
N MET A 443 12.88 28.42 -13.27
CA MET A 443 11.47 28.22 -13.67
C MET A 443 10.84 29.56 -14.10
N GLY A 444 11.17 30.65 -13.40
CA GLY A 444 10.76 31.99 -13.81
C GLY A 444 11.37 32.37 -15.15
N ALA A 445 12.64 32.04 -15.38
CA ALA A 445 13.31 32.29 -16.66
C ALA A 445 12.68 31.51 -17.81
N VAL A 446 12.32 30.23 -17.59
CA VAL A 446 11.59 29.40 -18.58
C VAL A 446 10.24 30.03 -18.89
N GLY A 447 9.50 30.49 -17.90
CA GLY A 447 8.23 31.20 -18.11
C GLY A 447 8.37 32.44 -18.99
N VAL A 448 9.38 33.25 -18.74
CA VAL A 448 9.69 34.41 -19.58
C VAL A 448 10.01 33.99 -21.02
N VAL A 449 10.84 32.98 -21.20
CA VAL A 449 11.19 32.44 -22.52
C VAL A 449 9.95 31.93 -23.26
N GLN A 450 9.08 31.22 -22.59
CA GLN A 450 7.80 30.74 -23.16
C GLN A 450 6.90 31.88 -23.62
N ILE A 451 6.80 32.96 -22.82
CA ILE A 451 6.03 34.15 -23.19
C ILE A 451 6.65 34.84 -24.43
N VAL A 452 7.97 35.00 -24.46
CA VAL A 452 8.66 35.58 -25.62
C VAL A 452 8.44 34.79 -26.88
N PHE A 453 8.59 33.46 -26.81
CA PHE A 453 8.30 32.59 -27.97
C PHE A 453 6.83 32.63 -28.37
N GLY A 454 5.92 32.70 -27.42
CA GLY A 454 4.48 32.82 -27.70
C GLY A 454 4.17 34.12 -28.46
N ILE A 455 4.77 35.25 -28.05
CA ILE A 455 4.65 36.54 -28.75
C ILE A 455 5.24 36.47 -30.15
N LEU A 456 6.45 35.94 -30.29
CA LEU A 456 7.13 35.81 -31.60
C LEU A 456 6.31 34.91 -32.53
N PHE A 457 5.77 33.78 -32.04
CA PHE A 457 4.89 32.91 -32.80
C PHE A 457 3.61 33.64 -33.26
N GLY A 458 2.99 34.40 -32.35
CA GLY A 458 1.80 35.20 -32.66
C GLY A 458 2.11 36.25 -33.77
N LEU A 459 3.23 36.99 -33.65
CA LEU A 459 3.64 37.97 -34.63
C LEU A 459 3.94 37.32 -36.02
N THR A 460 4.64 36.19 -36.02
CA THR A 460 4.91 35.45 -37.26
C THR A 460 3.65 34.89 -37.93
N ALA A 461 2.72 34.42 -37.14
CA ALA A 461 1.42 33.93 -37.63
C ALA A 461 0.63 35.10 -38.29
N VAL A 462 0.60 36.28 -37.62
CA VAL A 462 -0.04 37.49 -38.19
C VAL A 462 0.66 37.92 -39.46
N ALA A 463 1.97 37.95 -39.46
CA ALA A 463 2.75 38.33 -40.68
C ALA A 463 2.50 37.34 -41.81
N PHE A 464 2.44 36.04 -41.53
CA PHE A 464 2.12 35.02 -42.52
C PHE A 464 0.71 35.19 -43.09
N ILE A 465 -0.27 35.46 -42.26
CA ILE A 465 -1.64 35.72 -42.69
C ILE A 465 -1.70 36.95 -43.57
N LEU A 466 -1.09 38.05 -43.14
CA LEU A 466 -1.05 39.33 -43.90
C LEU A 466 -0.38 39.13 -45.26
N THR A 467 0.74 38.46 -45.31
CA THR A 467 1.46 38.22 -46.58
C THR A 467 0.64 37.28 -47.51
N SER A 468 -0.04 36.28 -46.94
CA SER A 468 -0.86 35.34 -47.71
C SER A 468 -2.11 35.97 -48.30
N VAL A 469 -2.59 37.07 -47.77
CA VAL A 469 -3.77 37.80 -48.27
C VAL A 469 -3.45 39.19 -48.80
N TRP A 470 -2.16 39.55 -48.89
CA TRP A 470 -1.71 40.88 -49.24
C TRP A 470 -2.37 41.41 -50.52
N ASP A 471 -2.37 40.63 -51.57
CA ASP A 471 -2.97 40.97 -52.87
C ASP A 471 -4.51 41.13 -52.85
N LYS A 472 -5.13 40.69 -51.75
CA LYS A 472 -6.59 40.79 -51.56
C LYS A 472 -6.99 42.00 -50.69
N LEU A 473 -6.02 42.69 -50.11
CA LEU A 473 -6.28 43.87 -49.26
C LEU A 473 -6.52 45.14 -50.07
N PRO A 474 -7.54 45.96 -49.73
CA PRO A 474 -7.92 47.13 -50.54
C PRO A 474 -6.84 48.16 -50.75
N PHE A 475 -5.90 48.29 -49.81
CA PHE A 475 -4.79 49.23 -49.90
C PHE A 475 -3.62 48.71 -50.72
N ALA A 476 -3.43 47.42 -50.87
CA ALA A 476 -2.36 46.84 -51.71
C ALA A 476 -2.67 47.01 -53.20
N LYS A 477 -3.94 47.03 -53.60
CA LYS A 477 -4.36 47.32 -54.99
C LYS A 477 -4.05 48.75 -55.39
N LYS A 478 -4.12 49.75 -54.47
CA LYS A 478 -3.82 51.15 -54.78
C LYS A 478 -2.34 51.42 -55.02
N THR A 479 -1.44 50.63 -54.45
CA THR A 479 0.01 50.78 -54.66
C THR A 479 0.46 50.21 -56.01
N ALA A 480 -0.22 49.17 -56.48
CA ALA A 480 0.05 48.57 -57.81
C ALA A 480 -0.50 49.39 -58.99
N GLU A 481 -1.51 50.29 -58.78
CA GLU A 481 -2.04 51.17 -59.80
C GLU A 481 -1.25 52.49 -59.92
N ASN A 482 -0.36 52.82 -58.95
CA ASN A 482 0.47 54.03 -58.88
C ASN A 482 1.98 53.76 -59.13
N ALA A 483 2.38 52.52 -59.43
CA ALA A 483 3.74 52.13 -59.82
C ALA A 483 3.80 51.73 -61.27
#